data_f0215737b492f780bd20824d7f2b0fe4
#
_entry.id   f0215737b492f780bd20824d7f2b0fe4
#
_cell.length_a   1.000
_cell.length_b   1.000
_cell.length_c   1.000
_cell.angle_alpha   90.00
_cell.angle_beta   90.00
_cell.angle_gamma   90.00
#
_symmetry.space_group_name_H-M   'P 1'
#
loop_
_entity.id
_entity.type
_entity.pdbx_description
1 polymer ?
#
loop_
_entity_poly.entity_id
_entity_poly.type
_entity_poly.pdbx_seq_one_letter_code
_entity_poly.pdbx_strand_id
1 'polypeptide(L)'
;MTPDPLALEITDRGEHALARLAAMRAQDPPTTGGRVLSYVYDSGLAELDELATRAARLAHGVNGLDPTVYSSVARIHGGIVDRVRDILRGRSAGAGGEGGDGLGGDIYGNVTSGGTESCMLACLAAREVSGRQPGDGGTIVAPVTVHAAFRKAAHLLGLRFVGVEVDPGTGRVTAAELLAAVDGDTVLVVCSAPAYPNGVIDPVAEVAAGLEAVHDPRIGLHVDACLGGLVLPFWPGPDPAGPDATEPNPMPLWDLRVARVTSISADVHKYGFAPKGTSVLLSRGRERHRAAWFATVDWPGYPVVNPTLAGSKPLEPAAAAWTVLEALGDGGQRELVARTARATDRLVDGLSGIEGLRVLDRDPGPLLAVVADESAGDGRRVHPHLWADACARRGIAVQAQPAYRQKRGTLSSSSHLTITPVTERLVEEILRVAREAADEVRGQPDPVPPTGFGDVLDALETGALSPADLLALPEDEVHALVGGVLSAGEGGGKADRGDDAGMAPLLAAIERLPAGVGARLVRAYLAAVME
;
A
#
# COMPACT_ATOMS: atom_id res chain seq x y z
N MET A 1 0.47 -49.16 19.78
CA MET A 1 1.39 -48.24 20.44
C MET A 1 0.55 -47.28 21.25
N THR A 2 0.73 -47.20 22.57
CA THR A 2 0.12 -46.16 23.40
C THR A 2 0.71 -44.81 23.00
N PRO A 3 -0.12 -43.76 22.83
CA PRO A 3 0.40 -42.43 22.53
C PRO A 3 1.35 -41.94 23.61
N ASP A 4 2.36 -41.16 23.21
CA ASP A 4 3.27 -40.49 24.15
C ASP A 4 2.44 -39.56 25.06
N PRO A 5 2.55 -39.68 26.42
CA PRO A 5 1.82 -38.81 27.34
C PRO A 5 2.05 -37.31 27.08
N LEU A 6 3.26 -36.90 26.70
CA LEU A 6 3.58 -35.52 26.33
C LEU A 6 2.83 -35.09 25.06
N ALA A 7 2.69 -35.95 24.07
CA ALA A 7 1.93 -35.66 22.87
C ALA A 7 0.44 -35.45 23.14
N LEU A 8 -0.14 -36.23 24.08
CA LEU A 8 -1.54 -36.05 24.52
C LEU A 8 -1.72 -34.70 25.22
N GLU A 9 -0.82 -34.35 26.15
CA GLU A 9 -0.87 -33.08 26.88
C GLU A 9 -0.71 -31.88 25.95
N ILE A 10 0.21 -31.96 24.97
CA ILE A 10 0.41 -30.92 23.94
C ILE A 10 -0.86 -30.77 23.10
N THR A 11 -1.52 -31.87 22.70
CA THR A 11 -2.74 -31.83 21.91
C THR A 11 -3.86 -31.13 22.68
N ASP A 12 -4.09 -31.49 23.92
CA ASP A 12 -5.14 -30.91 24.76
C ASP A 12 -4.93 -29.40 25.00
N ARG A 13 -3.71 -29.01 25.37
CA ARG A 13 -3.33 -27.59 25.49
C ARG A 13 -3.44 -26.84 24.17
N GLY A 14 -3.11 -27.50 23.04
CA GLY A 14 -3.20 -26.96 21.69
C GLY A 14 -4.63 -26.65 21.29
N GLU A 15 -5.58 -27.55 21.55
CA GLU A 15 -7.00 -27.31 21.29
C GLU A 15 -7.56 -26.13 22.08
N HIS A 16 -7.18 -26.01 23.36
CA HIS A 16 -7.54 -24.82 24.17
C HIS A 16 -6.94 -23.53 23.60
N ALA A 17 -5.70 -23.56 23.13
CA ALA A 17 -5.07 -22.40 22.51
C ALA A 17 -5.75 -22.00 21.19
N LEU A 18 -6.13 -22.99 20.36
CA LEU A 18 -6.87 -22.76 19.12
C LEU A 18 -8.25 -22.15 19.37
N ALA A 19 -8.96 -22.64 20.39
CA ALA A 19 -10.25 -22.07 20.78
C ALA A 19 -10.12 -20.60 21.23
N ARG A 20 -9.08 -20.26 21.99
CA ARG A 20 -8.79 -18.87 22.38
C ARG A 20 -8.44 -18.00 21.17
N LEU A 21 -7.63 -18.50 20.26
CA LEU A 21 -7.29 -17.79 19.00
C LEU A 21 -8.56 -17.52 18.18
N ALA A 22 -9.43 -18.51 18.03
CA ALA A 22 -10.70 -18.34 17.34
C ALA A 22 -11.58 -17.26 17.99
N ALA A 23 -11.64 -17.24 19.33
CA ALA A 23 -12.38 -16.22 20.07
C ALA A 23 -11.81 -14.81 19.90
N MET A 24 -10.47 -14.66 19.85
CA MET A 24 -9.81 -13.39 19.54
C MET A 24 -10.15 -12.94 18.11
N ARG A 25 -10.06 -13.85 17.14
CA ARG A 25 -10.35 -13.55 15.72
C ARG A 25 -11.81 -13.19 15.45
N ALA A 26 -12.73 -13.72 16.24
CA ALA A 26 -14.16 -13.41 16.11
C ALA A 26 -14.50 -11.93 16.41
N GLN A 27 -13.59 -11.21 17.05
CA GLN A 27 -13.74 -9.78 17.35
C GLN A 27 -13.18 -8.87 16.25
N ASP A 28 -12.43 -9.43 15.29
CA ASP A 28 -11.84 -8.65 14.22
C ASP A 28 -12.85 -8.38 13.09
N PRO A 29 -12.67 -7.28 12.34
CA PRO A 29 -13.41 -7.10 11.08
C PRO A 29 -13.20 -8.28 10.12
N PRO A 30 -14.21 -8.62 9.31
CA PRO A 30 -14.10 -9.73 8.38
C PRO A 30 -13.04 -9.43 7.30
N THR A 31 -12.21 -10.43 7.00
CA THR A 31 -11.21 -10.36 5.90
C THR A 31 -11.76 -10.88 4.58
N THR A 32 -13.01 -11.31 4.55
CA THR A 32 -13.74 -11.81 3.37
C THR A 32 -15.15 -11.19 3.32
N GLY A 33 -15.82 -11.31 2.17
CA GLY A 33 -17.19 -10.85 2.01
C GLY A 33 -17.35 -9.40 1.59
N GLY A 34 -16.25 -8.65 1.35
CA GLY A 34 -16.27 -7.35 0.66
C GLY A 34 -16.86 -6.16 1.42
N ARG A 35 -17.05 -6.26 2.75
CA ARG A 35 -17.58 -5.17 3.59
C ARG A 35 -16.49 -4.22 4.12
N VAL A 36 -15.23 -4.62 4.02
CA VAL A 36 -14.05 -3.81 4.36
C VAL A 36 -13.39 -3.39 3.05
N LEU A 37 -13.55 -2.13 2.69
CA LEU A 37 -13.06 -1.56 1.41
C LEU A 37 -11.66 -0.95 1.56
N SER A 38 -10.82 -1.57 2.40
CA SER A 38 -9.40 -1.22 2.60
C SER A 38 -8.65 -2.42 3.17
N TYR A 39 -7.33 -2.51 2.96
CA TYR A 39 -6.44 -3.57 3.47
C TYR A 39 -6.76 -5.02 3.06
N VAL A 40 -7.97 -5.30 2.59
CA VAL A 40 -8.46 -6.62 2.22
C VAL A 40 -8.52 -6.74 0.70
N TYR A 41 -8.00 -7.83 0.17
CA TYR A 41 -7.98 -8.13 -1.29
C TYR A 41 -8.68 -9.47 -1.50
N ASP A 42 -10.01 -9.45 -1.42
CA ASP A 42 -10.85 -10.63 -1.49
C ASP A 42 -11.24 -10.93 -2.93
N SER A 43 -10.83 -12.10 -3.42
CA SER A 43 -11.24 -12.60 -4.76
C SER A 43 -12.71 -13.02 -4.83
N GLY A 44 -13.33 -13.30 -3.67
CA GLY A 44 -14.66 -13.90 -3.55
C GLY A 44 -14.70 -15.38 -3.93
N LEU A 45 -13.52 -16.07 -4.01
CA LEU A 45 -13.36 -17.47 -4.36
C LEU A 45 -12.73 -18.25 -3.19
N ALA A 46 -13.56 -18.92 -2.40
CA ALA A 46 -13.11 -19.72 -1.25
C ALA A 46 -12.15 -20.85 -1.66
N GLU A 47 -12.24 -21.34 -2.90
CA GLU A 47 -11.37 -22.36 -3.46
C GLU A 47 -9.91 -21.90 -3.57
N LEU A 48 -9.66 -20.60 -3.80
CA LEU A 48 -8.31 -20.03 -3.79
C LEU A 48 -7.72 -19.99 -2.38
N ASP A 49 -8.52 -19.63 -1.38
CA ASP A 49 -8.09 -19.58 0.02
C ASP A 49 -7.73 -20.98 0.54
N GLU A 50 -8.57 -21.99 0.20
CA GLU A 50 -8.29 -23.39 0.55
C GLU A 50 -7.01 -23.89 -0.14
N LEU A 51 -6.85 -23.57 -1.43
CA LEU A 51 -5.65 -23.95 -2.19
C LEU A 51 -4.39 -23.31 -1.61
N ALA A 52 -4.43 -22.03 -1.25
CA ALA A 52 -3.34 -21.30 -0.59
C ALA A 52 -2.97 -21.94 0.75
N THR A 53 -3.97 -22.32 1.57
CA THR A 53 -3.76 -22.98 2.87
C THR A 53 -3.08 -24.34 2.70
N ARG A 54 -3.51 -25.13 1.73
CA ARG A 54 -2.89 -26.45 1.42
C ARG A 54 -1.46 -26.28 0.95
N ALA A 55 -1.17 -25.30 0.08
CA ALA A 55 0.17 -25.01 -0.39
C ALA A 55 1.11 -24.58 0.76
N ALA A 56 0.62 -23.71 1.66
CA ALA A 56 1.36 -23.30 2.85
C ALA A 56 1.74 -24.52 3.73
N ARG A 57 0.79 -25.45 3.97
CA ARG A 57 1.08 -26.68 4.73
C ARG A 57 2.16 -27.54 4.09
N LEU A 58 2.22 -27.63 2.75
CA LEU A 58 3.27 -28.38 2.04
C LEU A 58 4.66 -27.76 2.19
N ALA A 59 4.74 -26.44 2.40
CA ALA A 59 5.98 -25.71 2.58
C ALA A 59 6.38 -25.51 4.06
N HIS A 60 5.54 -25.99 4.99
CA HIS A 60 5.77 -25.81 6.43
C HIS A 60 7.12 -26.34 6.88
N GLY A 61 7.84 -25.52 7.67
CA GLY A 61 9.17 -25.83 8.19
C GLY A 61 10.32 -25.64 7.20
N VAL A 62 10.05 -25.23 5.94
CA VAL A 62 11.11 -24.92 4.98
C VAL A 62 11.64 -23.50 5.20
N ASN A 63 12.96 -23.36 5.40
CA ASN A 63 13.59 -22.05 5.44
C ASN A 63 13.72 -21.48 4.02
N GLY A 64 13.00 -20.42 3.74
CA GLY A 64 12.99 -19.73 2.45
C GLY A 64 14.25 -18.91 2.14
N LEU A 65 15.26 -18.92 3.01
CA LEU A 65 16.53 -18.24 2.79
C LEU A 65 17.47 -19.05 1.87
N ASP A 66 17.57 -20.37 2.09
CA ASP A 66 18.67 -21.18 1.54
C ASP A 66 18.21 -22.09 0.39
N PRO A 67 18.35 -21.63 -0.87
CA PRO A 67 18.03 -22.44 -2.05
C PRO A 67 19.04 -23.57 -2.31
N THR A 68 20.19 -23.58 -1.64
CA THR A 68 21.21 -24.63 -1.80
C THR A 68 20.85 -25.89 -1.01
N VAL A 69 20.18 -25.73 0.11
CA VAL A 69 19.62 -26.83 0.91
C VAL A 69 18.24 -27.23 0.41
N TYR A 70 17.36 -26.23 0.18
CA TYR A 70 15.99 -26.45 -0.28
C TYR A 70 15.81 -25.97 -1.72
N SER A 71 16.09 -26.83 -2.68
CA SER A 71 16.04 -26.48 -4.12
C SER A 71 14.66 -26.00 -4.59
N SER A 72 13.58 -26.34 -3.88
CA SER A 72 12.22 -25.84 -4.14
C SER A 72 12.12 -24.33 -3.94
N VAL A 73 12.91 -23.72 -3.05
CA VAL A 73 12.93 -22.27 -2.80
C VAL A 73 13.26 -21.52 -4.08
N ALA A 74 14.34 -21.89 -4.78
CA ALA A 74 14.73 -21.24 -6.03
C ALA A 74 13.65 -21.37 -7.11
N ARG A 75 13.00 -22.55 -7.22
CA ARG A 75 11.97 -22.80 -8.24
C ARG A 75 10.68 -22.03 -7.95
N ILE A 76 10.23 -21.99 -6.69
CA ILE A 76 9.03 -21.23 -6.29
C ILE A 76 9.27 -19.73 -6.46
N HIS A 77 10.39 -19.21 -5.94
CA HIS A 77 10.72 -17.79 -6.11
C HIS A 77 10.90 -17.42 -7.59
N GLY A 78 11.60 -18.25 -8.37
CA GLY A 78 11.77 -18.05 -9.81
C GLY A 78 10.44 -18.02 -10.55
N GLY A 79 9.55 -18.98 -10.28
CA GLY A 79 8.23 -19.01 -10.90
C GLY A 79 7.36 -17.77 -10.60
N ILE A 80 7.39 -17.27 -9.35
CA ILE A 80 6.69 -16.03 -8.98
C ILE A 80 7.30 -14.83 -9.74
N VAL A 81 8.63 -14.71 -9.73
CA VAL A 81 9.35 -13.61 -10.42
C VAL A 81 9.05 -13.64 -11.92
N ASP A 82 9.15 -14.81 -12.56
CA ASP A 82 8.89 -14.98 -13.99
C ASP A 82 7.46 -14.59 -14.33
N ARG A 83 6.49 -15.04 -13.55
CA ARG A 83 5.09 -14.70 -13.74
C ARG A 83 4.82 -13.19 -13.63
N VAL A 84 5.33 -12.54 -12.58
CA VAL A 84 5.15 -11.09 -12.38
C VAL A 84 5.88 -10.30 -13.46
N ARG A 85 7.09 -10.72 -13.84
CA ARG A 85 7.85 -10.11 -14.95
C ARG A 85 7.07 -10.17 -16.27
N ASP A 86 6.53 -11.34 -16.62
CA ASP A 86 5.79 -11.54 -17.86
C ASP A 86 4.52 -10.66 -17.91
N ILE A 87 3.81 -10.54 -16.79
CA ILE A 87 2.67 -9.63 -16.66
C ILE A 87 3.07 -8.18 -16.91
N LEU A 88 4.17 -7.72 -16.28
CA LEU A 88 4.59 -6.32 -16.32
C LEU A 88 5.32 -5.90 -17.61
N ARG A 89 5.76 -6.84 -18.43
CA ARG A 89 6.29 -6.56 -19.77
C ARG A 89 5.21 -6.43 -20.83
N GLY A 90 4.01 -6.91 -20.56
CA GLY A 90 3.01 -7.16 -21.57
C GLY A 90 3.46 -8.36 -22.45
N ARG A 91 2.69 -9.44 -22.49
CA ARG A 91 2.98 -10.55 -23.40
C ARG A 91 2.92 -10.03 -24.84
N SER A 92 4.02 -10.07 -25.56
CA SER A 92 3.96 -10.17 -27.02
C SER A 92 3.22 -11.46 -27.33
N ALA A 93 2.02 -11.38 -27.81
CA ALA A 93 1.28 -12.53 -28.30
C ALA A 93 2.14 -13.22 -29.38
N GLY A 94 2.78 -14.37 -29.03
CA GLY A 94 3.49 -15.19 -29.98
C GLY A 94 4.98 -15.46 -29.73
N ALA A 95 5.60 -14.99 -28.67
CA ALA A 95 7.02 -15.24 -28.38
C ALA A 95 7.22 -16.47 -27.48
N GLY A 96 6.99 -17.64 -28.01
CA GLY A 96 7.66 -18.87 -27.60
C GLY A 96 9.02 -18.91 -28.33
N GLY A 97 10.00 -18.16 -27.89
CA GLY A 97 11.33 -18.12 -28.49
C GLY A 97 12.37 -17.64 -27.49
N GLU A 98 13.45 -18.40 -27.38
CA GLU A 98 14.72 -18.05 -26.72
C GLU A 98 15.37 -16.84 -27.40
N GLY A 99 14.71 -15.68 -27.45
CA GLY A 99 15.25 -14.48 -28.07
C GLY A 99 14.90 -13.28 -27.24
N GLY A 100 15.89 -12.60 -26.71
CA GLY A 100 15.73 -11.31 -26.05
C GLY A 100 14.88 -10.38 -26.94
N ASP A 101 13.82 -9.89 -26.37
CA ASP A 101 12.76 -9.10 -27.00
C ASP A 101 13.15 -7.66 -27.37
N GLY A 102 14.36 -7.39 -27.69
CA GLY A 102 14.80 -6.06 -28.18
C GLY A 102 14.55 -4.87 -27.23
N LEU A 103 13.84 -5.06 -26.13
CA LEU A 103 13.56 -4.07 -25.10
C LEU A 103 14.68 -3.96 -24.04
N GLY A 104 15.92 -4.15 -24.51
CA GLY A 104 17.16 -3.75 -23.84
C GLY A 104 17.25 -4.03 -22.35
N GLY A 105 17.68 -5.25 -21.99
CA GLY A 105 18.17 -5.55 -20.64
C GLY A 105 17.42 -6.66 -19.93
N ASP A 106 18.23 -7.54 -19.31
CA ASP A 106 17.75 -8.62 -18.46
C ASP A 106 16.98 -8.07 -17.24
N ILE A 107 15.79 -8.54 -16.99
CA ILE A 107 14.99 -8.24 -15.78
C ILE A 107 15.16 -9.37 -14.78
N TYR A 108 15.63 -9.03 -13.59
CA TYR A 108 15.81 -9.92 -12.45
C TYR A 108 14.82 -9.56 -11.34
N GLY A 109 14.57 -10.47 -10.40
CA GLY A 109 13.65 -10.17 -9.31
C GLY A 109 13.97 -10.90 -8.02
N ASN A 110 13.48 -10.32 -6.91
CA ASN A 110 13.48 -10.91 -5.58
C ASN A 110 12.05 -11.04 -5.08
N VAL A 111 11.75 -12.18 -4.46
CA VAL A 111 10.51 -12.33 -3.66
C VAL A 111 10.80 -11.79 -2.26
N THR A 112 9.97 -10.84 -1.81
CA THR A 112 10.06 -10.15 -0.53
C THR A 112 8.84 -10.44 0.33
N SER A 113 8.89 -10.05 1.60
CA SER A 113 7.80 -10.24 2.57
C SER A 113 6.62 -9.27 2.37
N GLY A 114 6.75 -8.27 1.50
CA GLY A 114 5.70 -7.29 1.22
C GLY A 114 6.23 -6.04 0.54
N GLY A 115 5.31 -5.19 0.06
CA GLY A 115 5.64 -3.99 -0.70
C GLY A 115 6.58 -3.03 0.02
N THR A 116 6.46 -2.88 1.33
CA THR A 116 7.38 -2.05 2.12
C THR A 116 8.82 -2.54 1.99
N GLU A 117 9.07 -3.85 2.07
CA GLU A 117 10.41 -4.41 1.87
C GLU A 117 10.89 -4.21 0.44
N SER A 118 10.02 -4.44 -0.57
CA SER A 118 10.34 -4.21 -1.98
C SER A 118 10.77 -2.75 -2.23
N CYS A 119 10.02 -1.77 -1.71
CA CYS A 119 10.34 -0.35 -1.82
C CYS A 119 11.66 0.00 -1.12
N MET A 120 11.91 -0.55 0.08
CA MET A 120 13.17 -0.33 0.82
C MET A 120 14.38 -0.89 0.07
N LEU A 121 14.26 -2.10 -0.49
CA LEU A 121 15.32 -2.71 -1.30
C LEU A 121 15.56 -1.95 -2.61
N ALA A 122 14.53 -1.36 -3.22
CA ALA A 122 14.69 -0.48 -4.38
C ALA A 122 15.49 0.78 -4.03
N CYS A 123 15.22 1.39 -2.86
CA CYS A 123 15.99 2.53 -2.36
C CYS A 123 17.44 2.16 -2.01
N LEU A 124 17.64 0.99 -1.37
CA LEU A 124 18.97 0.46 -1.08
C LEU A 124 19.76 0.23 -2.37
N ALA A 125 19.18 -0.46 -3.36
CA ALA A 125 19.83 -0.70 -4.64
C ALA A 125 20.20 0.61 -5.36
N ALA A 126 19.35 1.63 -5.29
CA ALA A 126 19.63 2.94 -5.88
C ALA A 126 20.82 3.64 -5.19
N ARG A 127 20.88 3.60 -3.85
CA ARG A 127 22.04 4.13 -3.09
C ARG A 127 23.33 3.42 -3.49
N GLU A 128 23.34 2.09 -3.47
CA GLU A 128 24.54 1.30 -3.77
C GLU A 128 25.02 1.51 -5.22
N VAL A 129 24.12 1.52 -6.22
CA VAL A 129 24.47 1.80 -7.63
C VAL A 129 25.02 3.20 -7.81
N SER A 130 24.57 4.18 -7.00
CA SER A 130 25.12 5.54 -7.05
C SER A 130 26.55 5.65 -6.52
N GLY A 131 27.06 4.59 -5.84
CA GLY A 131 28.36 4.56 -5.19
C GLY A 131 28.42 5.29 -3.85
N ARG A 132 27.28 5.74 -3.31
CA ARG A 132 27.21 6.43 -2.02
C ARG A 132 27.22 5.45 -0.86
N GLN A 133 28.03 5.76 0.15
CA GLN A 133 28.08 5.00 1.40
C GLN A 133 26.99 5.47 2.38
N PRO A 134 26.65 4.65 3.41
CA PRO A 134 25.81 5.12 4.51
C PRO A 134 26.38 6.40 5.14
N GLY A 135 25.61 7.47 5.17
CA GLY A 135 26.04 8.78 5.69
C GLY A 135 26.48 9.79 4.62
N ASP A 136 26.77 9.38 3.39
CA ASP A 136 27.12 10.31 2.30
C ASP A 136 25.90 11.11 1.77
N GLY A 137 24.73 10.86 2.33
CA GLY A 137 23.49 11.43 1.84
C GLY A 137 23.00 10.71 0.57
N GLY A 138 22.23 11.41 -0.22
CA GLY A 138 21.50 10.92 -1.39
C GLY A 138 20.03 11.24 -1.24
N THR A 139 19.37 11.48 -2.35
CA THR A 139 18.00 11.99 -2.33
C THR A 139 17.06 11.05 -3.07
N ILE A 140 15.92 10.75 -2.44
CA ILE A 140 14.76 10.16 -3.08
C ILE A 140 13.82 11.30 -3.45
N VAL A 141 13.51 11.46 -4.73
CA VAL A 141 12.53 12.43 -5.26
C VAL A 141 11.24 11.68 -5.60
N ALA A 142 10.11 12.12 -5.05
CA ALA A 142 8.81 11.50 -5.29
C ALA A 142 7.67 12.50 -5.07
N PRO A 143 6.46 12.27 -5.63
CA PRO A 143 5.28 13.03 -5.24
C PRO A 143 4.98 12.87 -3.74
N VAL A 144 4.35 13.87 -3.13
CA VAL A 144 3.93 13.76 -1.70
C VAL A 144 2.91 12.63 -1.48
N THR A 145 2.23 12.20 -2.52
CA THR A 145 1.25 11.10 -2.56
C THR A 145 1.86 9.71 -2.59
N VAL A 146 3.19 9.60 -2.73
CA VAL A 146 3.89 8.30 -2.71
C VAL A 146 3.68 7.57 -1.38
N HIS A 147 3.67 6.24 -1.42
CA HIS A 147 3.48 5.44 -0.22
C HIS A 147 4.55 5.73 0.85
N ALA A 148 4.15 5.73 2.12
CA ALA A 148 5.02 6.04 3.27
C ALA A 148 6.27 5.15 3.41
N ALA A 149 6.31 4.00 2.72
CA ALA A 149 7.47 3.11 2.68
C ALA A 149 8.76 3.81 2.21
N PHE A 150 8.65 4.81 1.29
CA PHE A 150 9.82 5.56 0.81
C PHE A 150 10.34 6.56 1.84
N ARG A 151 9.46 7.17 2.65
CA ARG A 151 9.87 7.99 3.80
C ARG A 151 10.55 7.13 4.87
N LYS A 152 10.00 5.92 5.13
CA LYS A 152 10.61 4.93 6.02
C LYS A 152 11.96 4.47 5.50
N ALA A 153 12.08 4.17 4.20
CA ALA A 153 13.34 3.81 3.57
C ALA A 153 14.40 4.92 3.70
N ALA A 154 14.02 6.18 3.42
CA ALA A 154 14.90 7.33 3.58
C ALA A 154 15.43 7.43 5.01
N HIS A 155 14.54 7.31 6.01
CA HIS A 155 14.92 7.33 7.43
C HIS A 155 15.91 6.22 7.80
N LEU A 156 15.63 4.97 7.40
CA LEU A 156 16.46 3.82 7.77
C LEU A 156 17.78 3.73 7.01
N LEU A 157 17.81 4.24 5.77
CA LEU A 157 18.99 4.16 4.90
C LEU A 157 19.87 5.44 4.94
N GLY A 158 19.51 6.43 5.76
CA GLY A 158 20.23 7.70 5.83
C GLY A 158 20.13 8.54 4.55
N LEU A 159 19.03 8.43 3.82
CA LEU A 159 18.74 9.22 2.61
C LEU A 159 17.82 10.40 2.94
N ARG A 160 17.89 11.46 2.14
CA ARG A 160 16.92 12.56 2.17
C ARG A 160 15.68 12.16 1.35
N PHE A 161 14.52 12.59 1.79
CA PHE A 161 13.28 12.49 1.02
C PHE A 161 12.84 13.90 0.58
N VAL A 162 12.73 14.10 -0.73
CA VAL A 162 12.19 15.31 -1.35
C VAL A 162 10.81 15.00 -1.90
N GLY A 163 9.78 15.46 -1.20
CA GLY A 163 8.39 15.36 -1.62
C GLY A 163 8.02 16.49 -2.56
N VAL A 164 7.71 16.17 -3.81
CA VAL A 164 7.21 17.13 -4.80
C VAL A 164 5.72 17.32 -4.59
N GLU A 165 5.30 18.57 -4.45
CA GLU A 165 3.90 18.92 -4.25
C GLU A 165 3.06 18.57 -5.48
N VAL A 166 1.83 18.14 -5.24
CA VAL A 166 0.87 17.79 -6.28
C VAL A 166 -0.20 18.87 -6.41
N ASP A 167 -0.93 18.89 -7.49
CA ASP A 167 -2.10 19.76 -7.62
C ASP A 167 -3.16 19.41 -6.56
N PRO A 168 -3.59 20.36 -5.72
CA PRO A 168 -4.49 20.05 -4.60
C PRO A 168 -5.89 19.62 -5.03
N GLY A 169 -6.34 19.99 -6.23
CA GLY A 169 -7.66 19.64 -6.76
C GLY A 169 -7.73 18.26 -7.39
N THR A 170 -6.61 17.79 -7.97
CA THR A 170 -6.55 16.53 -8.73
C THR A 170 -5.62 15.49 -8.08
N GLY A 171 -4.72 15.91 -7.18
CA GLY A 171 -3.70 15.04 -6.62
C GLY A 171 -2.61 14.61 -7.61
N ARG A 172 -2.50 15.27 -8.78
CA ARG A 172 -1.55 14.94 -9.84
C ARG A 172 -0.27 15.77 -9.72
N VAL A 173 0.84 15.16 -10.08
CA VAL A 173 2.13 15.81 -10.30
C VAL A 173 2.44 15.79 -11.80
N THR A 174 3.15 16.79 -12.29
CA THR A 174 3.68 16.78 -13.65
C THR A 174 5.11 16.23 -13.68
N ALA A 175 5.52 15.68 -14.82
CA ALA A 175 6.90 15.25 -15.03
C ALA A 175 7.90 16.42 -14.86
N ALA A 176 7.53 17.61 -15.33
CA ALA A 176 8.36 18.80 -15.18
C ALA A 176 8.64 19.16 -13.72
N GLU A 177 7.63 19.05 -12.84
CA GLU A 177 7.78 19.31 -11.40
C GLU A 177 8.69 18.28 -10.73
N LEU A 178 8.54 16.98 -11.07
CA LEU A 178 9.41 15.93 -10.56
C LEU A 178 10.86 16.12 -11.04
N LEU A 179 11.06 16.40 -12.31
CA LEU A 179 12.39 16.59 -12.91
C LEU A 179 13.07 17.86 -12.38
N ALA A 180 12.33 18.92 -12.06
CA ALA A 180 12.87 20.13 -11.46
C ALA A 180 13.43 19.92 -10.03
N ALA A 181 13.00 18.85 -9.35
CA ALA A 181 13.50 18.46 -8.03
C ALA A 181 14.72 17.51 -8.10
N VAL A 182 15.09 17.05 -9.29
CA VAL A 182 16.27 16.19 -9.50
C VAL A 182 17.54 17.05 -9.48
N ASP A 183 18.48 16.65 -8.64
CA ASP A 183 19.78 17.31 -8.48
C ASP A 183 20.95 16.32 -8.49
N GLY A 184 22.18 16.80 -8.27
CA GLY A 184 23.39 15.96 -8.22
C GLY A 184 23.43 14.95 -7.07
N ASP A 185 22.55 15.11 -6.07
CA ASP A 185 22.41 14.18 -4.95
C ASP A 185 21.31 13.14 -5.17
N THR A 186 20.50 13.27 -6.21
CA THR A 186 19.39 12.38 -6.48
C THR A 186 19.89 10.98 -6.85
N VAL A 187 19.47 9.97 -6.10
CA VAL A 187 19.77 8.55 -6.37
C VAL A 187 18.56 7.81 -6.94
N LEU A 188 17.35 8.29 -6.64
CA LEU A 188 16.11 7.62 -7.03
C LEU A 188 15.00 8.64 -7.28
N VAL A 189 14.32 8.51 -8.41
CA VAL A 189 13.01 9.10 -8.66
C VAL A 189 11.96 8.01 -8.53
N VAL A 190 10.88 8.28 -7.82
CA VAL A 190 9.78 7.32 -7.61
C VAL A 190 8.50 7.86 -8.21
N CYS A 191 7.82 7.02 -8.97
CA CYS A 191 6.47 7.21 -9.47
C CYS A 191 5.57 6.08 -8.98
N SER A 192 4.28 6.32 -8.80
CA SER A 192 3.30 5.32 -8.38
C SER A 192 2.38 4.92 -9.52
N ALA A 193 2.03 3.64 -9.57
CA ALA A 193 1.05 3.12 -10.52
C ALA A 193 0.08 2.12 -9.80
N PRO A 194 -1.03 2.60 -9.22
CA PRO A 194 -1.35 4.00 -8.92
C PRO A 194 -0.88 4.45 -7.52
N ALA A 195 -0.93 5.75 -7.26
CA ALA A 195 -0.80 6.33 -5.92
C ALA A 195 -1.97 5.88 -5.03
N TYR A 196 -1.65 5.40 -3.81
CA TYR A 196 -2.65 4.86 -2.88
C TYR A 196 -3.75 5.88 -2.53
N PRO A 197 -3.45 7.16 -2.22
CA PRO A 197 -4.47 8.06 -1.70
C PRO A 197 -5.63 8.33 -2.66
N ASN A 198 -5.39 8.35 -3.97
CA ASN A 198 -6.34 8.91 -4.94
C ASN A 198 -6.49 8.10 -6.24
N GLY A 199 -5.71 7.02 -6.44
CA GLY A 199 -5.81 6.19 -7.65
C GLY A 199 -5.17 6.81 -8.90
N VAL A 200 -4.38 7.89 -8.77
CA VAL A 200 -3.68 8.54 -9.88
C VAL A 200 -2.43 7.74 -10.26
N ILE A 201 -2.20 7.56 -11.55
CA ILE A 201 -0.96 7.03 -12.10
C ILE A 201 -0.04 8.22 -12.40
N ASP A 202 1.16 8.22 -11.82
CA ASP A 202 2.16 9.26 -12.06
C ASP A 202 2.70 9.21 -13.52
N PRO A 203 3.22 10.33 -14.05
CA PRO A 203 3.63 10.45 -15.46
C PRO A 203 4.97 9.73 -15.75
N VAL A 204 5.00 8.39 -15.61
CA VAL A 204 6.21 7.56 -15.66
C VAL A 204 6.96 7.71 -16.99
N ALA A 205 6.24 7.69 -18.13
CA ALA A 205 6.86 7.77 -19.44
C ALA A 205 7.52 9.13 -19.68
N GLU A 206 6.88 10.20 -19.26
CA GLU A 206 7.38 11.57 -19.39
C GLU A 206 8.57 11.81 -18.44
N VAL A 207 8.51 11.30 -17.22
CA VAL A 207 9.65 11.34 -16.27
C VAL A 207 10.83 10.55 -16.83
N ALA A 208 10.56 9.38 -17.40
CA ALA A 208 11.58 8.57 -18.06
C ALA A 208 12.29 9.32 -19.18
N ALA A 209 11.53 9.97 -20.06
CA ALA A 209 12.08 10.78 -21.16
C ALA A 209 12.94 11.95 -20.64
N GLY A 210 12.50 12.62 -19.56
CA GLY A 210 13.27 13.68 -18.94
C GLY A 210 14.57 13.20 -18.30
N LEU A 211 14.56 12.05 -17.64
CA LEU A 211 15.77 11.45 -17.07
C LEU A 211 16.78 10.97 -18.10
N GLU A 212 16.34 10.58 -19.30
CA GLU A 212 17.25 10.31 -20.44
C GLU A 212 18.05 11.58 -20.83
N ALA A 213 17.44 12.77 -20.76
CA ALA A 213 18.09 14.03 -21.04
C ALA A 213 19.12 14.44 -19.96
N VAL A 214 18.99 13.96 -18.73
CA VAL A 214 19.95 14.19 -17.63
C VAL A 214 21.27 13.41 -17.87
N HIS A 215 21.24 12.35 -18.67
CA HIS A 215 22.38 11.50 -19.00
C HIS A 215 23.14 10.89 -17.79
N ASP A 216 22.52 10.77 -16.63
CA ASP A 216 23.08 10.00 -15.50
C ASP A 216 22.32 8.67 -15.32
N PRO A 217 22.90 7.54 -15.81
CA PRO A 217 22.25 6.23 -15.71
C PRO A 217 22.20 5.67 -14.27
N ARG A 218 22.93 6.28 -13.33
CA ARG A 218 22.95 5.85 -11.92
C ARG A 218 21.67 6.26 -11.22
N ILE A 219 21.04 7.38 -11.61
CA ILE A 219 19.73 7.78 -11.05
C ILE A 219 18.71 6.71 -11.41
N GLY A 220 18.12 6.06 -10.40
CA GLY A 220 17.06 5.08 -10.58
C GLY A 220 15.73 5.74 -10.91
N LEU A 221 14.90 5.09 -11.74
CA LEU A 221 13.47 5.36 -11.84
C LEU A 221 12.73 4.10 -11.34
N HIS A 222 12.11 4.22 -10.18
CA HIS A 222 11.32 3.15 -9.58
C HIS A 222 9.83 3.42 -9.77
N VAL A 223 9.09 2.38 -10.14
CA VAL A 223 7.62 2.43 -10.15
C VAL A 223 7.08 1.61 -8.99
N ASP A 224 6.42 2.29 -8.06
CA ASP A 224 5.64 1.62 -7.02
C ASP A 224 4.31 1.16 -7.62
N ALA A 225 4.30 -0.09 -8.07
CA ALA A 225 3.12 -0.79 -8.56
C ALA A 225 2.65 -1.88 -7.57
N CYS A 226 2.95 -1.71 -6.26
CA CYS A 226 2.50 -2.63 -5.23
C CYS A 226 0.99 -2.89 -5.30
N LEU A 227 0.20 -1.90 -5.67
CA LEU A 227 -1.24 -2.06 -5.94
C LEU A 227 -1.53 -2.44 -7.39
N GLY A 228 -0.97 -1.68 -8.33
CA GLY A 228 -1.34 -1.77 -9.74
C GLY A 228 -0.74 -2.95 -10.50
N GLY A 229 0.38 -3.50 -10.02
CA GLY A 229 1.19 -4.45 -10.80
C GLY A 229 0.46 -5.70 -11.29
N LEU A 230 -0.53 -6.18 -10.54
CA LEU A 230 -1.30 -7.37 -10.92
C LEU A 230 -2.77 -7.08 -11.26
N VAL A 231 -3.14 -5.80 -11.37
CA VAL A 231 -4.50 -5.39 -11.76
C VAL A 231 -4.51 -4.51 -12.99
N LEU A 232 -3.65 -3.50 -13.07
CA LEU A 232 -3.64 -2.56 -14.21
C LEU A 232 -3.33 -3.22 -15.56
N PRO A 233 -2.39 -4.20 -15.67
CA PRO A 233 -2.14 -4.89 -16.93
C PRO A 233 -3.33 -5.69 -17.49
N PHE A 234 -4.31 -5.98 -16.64
CA PHE A 234 -5.54 -6.70 -17.00
C PHE A 234 -6.78 -5.80 -16.99
N TRP A 235 -6.63 -4.50 -16.71
CA TRP A 235 -7.74 -3.55 -16.68
C TRP A 235 -8.40 -3.44 -18.04
N PRO A 236 -9.73 -3.49 -18.15
CA PRO A 236 -10.43 -3.38 -19.43
C PRO A 236 -10.11 -2.06 -20.15
N GLY A 237 -9.86 -2.13 -21.42
CA GLY A 237 -9.55 -1.02 -22.29
C GLY A 237 -8.48 -1.40 -23.30
N PRO A 238 -8.28 -0.60 -24.38
CA PRO A 238 -7.23 -0.86 -25.36
C PRO A 238 -5.84 -0.66 -24.72
N ASP A 239 -4.90 -1.56 -24.99
CA ASP A 239 -3.50 -1.40 -24.58
C ASP A 239 -2.86 -0.30 -25.46
N PRO A 240 -2.27 0.76 -24.89
CA PRO A 240 -1.66 1.86 -25.67
C PRO A 240 -0.51 1.41 -26.56
N ALA A 241 0.10 0.26 -26.28
CA ALA A 241 1.17 -0.34 -27.07
C ALA A 241 0.73 -1.63 -27.78
N GLY A 242 -0.56 -2.00 -27.71
CA GLY A 242 -1.11 -3.19 -28.34
C GLY A 242 -1.40 -3.01 -29.84
N PRO A 243 -1.66 -4.12 -30.57
CA PRO A 243 -1.99 -4.08 -31.99
C PRO A 243 -3.30 -3.34 -32.30
N ASP A 244 -4.18 -3.17 -31.31
CA ASP A 244 -5.47 -2.49 -31.42
C ASP A 244 -5.44 -1.04 -30.90
N ALA A 245 -4.24 -0.44 -30.78
CA ALA A 245 -4.03 0.91 -30.25
C ALA A 245 -4.59 2.05 -31.13
N THR A 246 -5.64 1.81 -31.90
CA THR A 246 -6.33 2.82 -32.71
C THR A 246 -7.27 3.71 -31.91
N GLU A 247 -7.70 3.24 -30.72
CA GLU A 247 -8.51 4.02 -29.78
C GLU A 247 -7.63 4.59 -28.66
N PRO A 248 -7.87 5.80 -28.19
CA PRO A 248 -7.12 6.37 -27.08
C PRO A 248 -7.32 5.50 -25.83
N ASN A 249 -6.24 4.83 -25.39
CA ASN A 249 -6.28 4.18 -24.08
C ASN A 249 -6.09 5.25 -23.00
N PRO A 250 -7.02 5.41 -22.08
CA PRO A 250 -6.89 6.37 -21.00
C PRO A 250 -5.80 5.98 -19.98
N MET A 251 -5.27 4.75 -20.04
CA MET A 251 -4.22 4.30 -19.11
C MET A 251 -2.83 4.74 -19.57
N PRO A 252 -2.10 5.53 -18.76
CA PRO A 252 -0.73 5.93 -19.07
C PRO A 252 0.21 4.71 -19.14
N LEU A 253 1.31 4.83 -19.90
CA LEU A 253 2.37 3.81 -19.95
C LEU A 253 3.27 3.97 -18.72
N TRP A 254 3.37 2.91 -17.89
CA TRP A 254 4.02 2.99 -16.59
C TRP A 254 4.92 1.79 -16.24
N ASP A 255 4.87 0.68 -16.98
CA ASP A 255 5.53 -0.57 -16.63
C ASP A 255 6.91 -0.75 -17.30
N LEU A 256 7.43 -1.99 -17.32
CA LEU A 256 8.75 -2.32 -17.87
C LEU A 256 8.88 -2.07 -19.40
N ARG A 257 7.79 -1.78 -20.10
CA ARG A 257 7.82 -1.32 -21.49
C ARG A 257 8.45 0.07 -21.62
N VAL A 258 8.47 0.85 -20.52
CA VAL A 258 9.27 2.07 -20.44
C VAL A 258 10.73 1.69 -20.16
N ALA A 259 11.58 1.80 -21.17
CA ALA A 259 12.97 1.32 -21.13
C ALA A 259 13.81 1.93 -19.97
N ARG A 260 13.53 3.19 -19.60
CA ARG A 260 14.24 3.91 -18.54
C ARG A 260 13.81 3.50 -17.12
N VAL A 261 12.70 2.78 -16.96
CA VAL A 261 12.30 2.23 -15.64
C VAL A 261 13.34 1.21 -15.19
N THR A 262 13.95 1.46 -14.04
CA THR A 262 15.04 0.65 -13.49
C THR A 262 14.57 -0.42 -12.51
N SER A 263 13.41 -0.20 -11.86
CA SER A 263 12.81 -1.20 -10.96
C SER A 263 11.31 -0.97 -10.79
N ILE A 264 10.59 -2.06 -10.46
CA ILE A 264 9.16 -2.05 -10.15
C ILE A 264 8.91 -2.94 -8.92
N SER A 265 8.09 -2.46 -7.97
CA SER A 265 7.55 -3.29 -6.90
C SER A 265 6.10 -3.69 -7.20
N ALA A 266 5.73 -4.97 -6.95
CA ALA A 266 4.40 -5.49 -7.19
C ALA A 266 4.00 -6.50 -6.11
N ASP A 267 2.86 -6.26 -5.42
CA ASP A 267 2.42 -7.13 -4.33
C ASP A 267 1.53 -8.26 -4.83
N VAL A 268 2.02 -9.49 -4.70
CA VAL A 268 1.24 -10.70 -5.03
C VAL A 268 0.09 -10.88 -4.02
N HIS A 269 0.29 -10.44 -2.78
CA HIS A 269 -0.71 -10.51 -1.72
C HIS A 269 -1.78 -9.39 -1.76
N LYS A 270 -1.83 -8.62 -2.85
CA LYS A 270 -2.90 -7.66 -3.14
C LYS A 270 -3.76 -8.21 -4.29
N TYR A 271 -3.65 -7.66 -5.48
CA TYR A 271 -4.44 -8.13 -6.63
C TYR A 271 -3.89 -9.40 -7.31
N GLY A 272 -2.87 -10.03 -6.75
CA GLY A 272 -2.55 -11.44 -7.02
C GLY A 272 -3.34 -12.41 -6.14
N PHE A 273 -4.17 -11.89 -5.23
CA PHE A 273 -5.10 -12.62 -4.35
C PHE A 273 -4.45 -13.69 -3.47
N ALA A 274 -3.14 -13.61 -3.28
CA ALA A 274 -2.41 -14.51 -2.38
C ALA A 274 -2.51 -14.03 -0.92
N PRO A 275 -2.30 -14.93 0.06
CA PRO A 275 -2.16 -14.54 1.46
C PRO A 275 -1.05 -13.51 1.66
N LYS A 276 -1.17 -12.68 2.74
CA LYS A 276 -0.14 -11.69 3.09
C LYS A 276 1.24 -12.33 3.24
N GLY A 277 2.29 -11.59 2.89
CA GLY A 277 3.67 -12.03 3.04
C GLY A 277 4.42 -12.26 1.73
N THR A 278 3.88 -11.83 0.57
CA THR A 278 4.57 -11.99 -0.72
C THR A 278 4.41 -10.76 -1.60
N SER A 279 5.56 -10.20 -1.99
CA SER A 279 5.71 -9.13 -2.99
C SER A 279 6.90 -9.46 -3.88
N VAL A 280 7.05 -8.77 -5.00
CA VAL A 280 8.17 -8.91 -5.92
C VAL A 280 8.80 -7.55 -6.17
N LEU A 281 10.11 -7.47 -6.06
CA LEU A 281 10.91 -6.38 -6.60
C LEU A 281 11.57 -6.84 -7.89
N LEU A 282 11.20 -6.25 -9.02
CA LEU A 282 11.88 -6.43 -10.31
C LEU A 282 12.91 -5.32 -10.50
N SER A 283 14.08 -5.67 -11.05
CA SER A 283 15.17 -4.75 -11.32
C SER A 283 15.71 -4.97 -12.73
N ARG A 284 15.94 -3.89 -13.46
CA ARG A 284 16.60 -3.91 -14.78
C ARG A 284 18.11 -3.94 -14.59
N GLY A 285 18.73 -4.97 -15.13
CA GLY A 285 20.17 -5.21 -15.02
C GLY A 285 20.59 -5.97 -13.77
N ARG A 286 21.58 -6.85 -13.95
CA ARG A 286 22.10 -7.73 -12.89
C ARG A 286 22.79 -6.94 -11.78
N GLU A 287 23.45 -5.84 -12.12
CA GLU A 287 24.13 -4.98 -11.15
C GLU A 287 23.13 -4.40 -10.14
N ARG A 288 22.10 -3.72 -10.61
CA ARG A 288 21.06 -3.13 -9.75
C ARG A 288 20.33 -4.19 -8.92
N HIS A 289 20.04 -5.34 -9.51
CA HIS A 289 19.41 -6.46 -8.80
C HIS A 289 20.25 -6.92 -7.59
N ARG A 290 21.57 -7.05 -7.77
CA ARG A 290 22.49 -7.52 -6.72
C ARG A 290 22.89 -6.41 -5.75
N ALA A 291 22.78 -5.16 -6.12
CA ALA A 291 23.15 -4.02 -5.28
C ALA A 291 22.35 -3.95 -3.96
N ALA A 292 21.13 -4.50 -3.94
CA ALA A 292 20.33 -4.61 -2.70
C ALA A 292 20.74 -5.80 -1.80
N TRP A 293 21.66 -6.67 -2.22
CA TRP A 293 22.01 -7.86 -1.47
C TRP A 293 23.09 -7.55 -0.43
N PHE A 294 22.90 -8.04 0.78
CA PHE A 294 23.95 -8.03 1.79
C PHE A 294 24.75 -9.32 1.70
N ALA A 295 26.08 -9.22 1.74
CA ALA A 295 26.97 -10.38 1.80
C ALA A 295 28.13 -10.12 2.77
N THR A 296 28.53 -11.12 3.55
CA THR A 296 29.71 -11.06 4.41
C THR A 296 30.32 -12.43 4.61
N VAL A 297 31.67 -12.44 4.74
CA VAL A 297 32.48 -13.58 5.19
C VAL A 297 33.32 -13.22 6.43
N ASP A 298 33.20 -11.95 6.87
CA ASP A 298 33.98 -11.40 7.99
C ASP A 298 33.21 -11.57 9.31
N TRP A 299 33.00 -12.82 9.70
CA TRP A 299 32.49 -13.22 11.00
C TRP A 299 32.78 -14.71 11.24
N PRO A 300 32.79 -15.23 12.49
CA PRO A 300 33.23 -16.61 12.81
C PRO A 300 32.16 -17.69 12.52
N GLY A 301 31.16 -17.42 11.69
CA GLY A 301 30.14 -18.37 11.25
C GLY A 301 30.32 -18.79 9.79
N TYR A 302 29.22 -19.04 9.11
CA TYR A 302 29.18 -19.38 7.68
C TYR A 302 29.11 -18.13 6.79
N PRO A 303 29.55 -18.22 5.51
CA PRO A 303 29.32 -17.12 4.56
C PRO A 303 27.84 -16.77 4.45
N VAL A 304 27.49 -15.48 4.58
CA VAL A 304 26.12 -15.00 4.52
C VAL A 304 25.88 -14.25 3.23
N VAL A 305 24.77 -14.55 2.55
CA VAL A 305 24.20 -13.73 1.46
C VAL A 305 22.69 -13.61 1.69
N ASN A 306 22.22 -12.38 1.86
CA ASN A 306 20.81 -12.08 2.07
C ASN A 306 20.31 -11.19 0.92
N PRO A 307 19.49 -11.72 0.00
CA PRO A 307 18.84 -10.92 -1.07
C PRO A 307 17.63 -10.10 -0.57
N THR A 308 17.27 -10.26 0.71
CA THR A 308 16.13 -9.61 1.38
C THR A 308 16.57 -9.09 2.75
N LEU A 309 15.76 -8.25 3.41
CA LEU A 309 16.08 -7.72 4.73
C LEU A 309 16.09 -8.82 5.80
N ALA A 310 15.18 -9.77 5.72
CA ALA A 310 15.18 -10.94 6.59
C ALA A 310 16.20 -11.98 6.11
N GLY A 311 16.90 -12.62 7.06
CA GLY A 311 17.68 -13.84 6.82
C GLY A 311 16.74 -15.05 6.73
N SER A 312 16.66 -15.86 7.80
CA SER A 312 15.70 -16.96 7.87
C SER A 312 14.27 -16.44 7.75
N LYS A 313 13.48 -17.05 6.87
CA LYS A 313 12.08 -16.69 6.61
C LYS A 313 11.27 -17.91 6.20
N PRO A 314 9.96 -17.93 6.48
CA PRO A 314 9.08 -19.01 6.08
C PRO A 314 8.94 -19.07 4.55
N LEU A 315 8.83 -20.29 3.99
CA LEU A 315 8.50 -20.47 2.56
C LEU A 315 6.99 -20.48 2.31
N GLU A 316 6.17 -20.67 3.33
CA GLU A 316 4.73 -20.84 3.26
C GLU A 316 4.03 -19.73 2.46
N PRO A 317 4.28 -18.43 2.69
CA PRO A 317 3.61 -17.36 1.92
C PRO A 317 3.97 -17.41 0.43
N ALA A 318 5.24 -17.68 0.10
CA ALA A 318 5.66 -17.78 -1.29
C ALA A 318 5.09 -19.02 -1.99
N ALA A 319 5.01 -20.16 -1.30
CA ALA A 319 4.38 -21.38 -1.84
C ALA A 319 2.88 -21.17 -2.11
N ALA A 320 2.17 -20.52 -1.18
CA ALA A 320 0.78 -20.15 -1.35
C ALA A 320 0.61 -19.20 -2.54
N ALA A 321 1.43 -18.16 -2.63
CA ALA A 321 1.39 -17.18 -3.71
C ALA A 321 1.67 -17.80 -5.08
N TRP A 322 2.69 -18.64 -5.19
CA TRP A 322 2.99 -19.37 -6.42
C TRP A 322 1.80 -20.22 -6.87
N THR A 323 1.20 -20.97 -5.94
CA THR A 323 0.09 -21.86 -6.24
C THR A 323 -1.17 -21.09 -6.68
N VAL A 324 -1.47 -19.96 -6.04
CA VAL A 324 -2.60 -19.10 -6.42
C VAL A 324 -2.37 -18.51 -7.83
N LEU A 325 -1.17 -18.00 -8.12
CA LEU A 325 -0.84 -17.44 -9.45
C LEU A 325 -0.95 -18.49 -10.56
N GLU A 326 -0.47 -19.72 -10.31
CA GLU A 326 -0.59 -20.84 -11.25
C GLU A 326 -2.06 -21.25 -11.48
N ALA A 327 -2.84 -21.31 -10.40
CA ALA A 327 -4.25 -21.71 -10.49
C ALA A 327 -5.11 -20.68 -11.22
N LEU A 328 -4.86 -19.40 -11.02
CA LEU A 328 -5.58 -18.32 -11.72
C LEU A 328 -5.20 -18.24 -13.19
N GLY A 329 -3.92 -18.34 -13.50
CA GLY A 329 -3.43 -18.06 -14.85
C GLY A 329 -3.87 -16.68 -15.35
N ASP A 330 -3.73 -16.41 -16.66
CA ASP A 330 -4.18 -15.15 -17.26
C ASP A 330 -5.70 -15.04 -17.33
N GLY A 331 -6.38 -16.14 -17.62
CA GLY A 331 -7.84 -16.18 -17.76
C GLY A 331 -8.55 -15.84 -16.45
N GLY A 332 -8.15 -16.47 -15.34
CA GLY A 332 -8.70 -16.18 -14.02
C GLY A 332 -8.40 -14.76 -13.56
N GLN A 333 -7.16 -14.29 -13.77
CA GLN A 333 -6.77 -12.94 -13.43
C GLN A 333 -7.60 -11.89 -14.20
N ARG A 334 -7.77 -12.05 -15.52
CA ARG A 334 -8.62 -11.16 -16.35
C ARG A 334 -10.07 -11.11 -15.85
N GLU A 335 -10.65 -12.26 -15.54
CA GLU A 335 -12.04 -12.30 -15.05
C GLU A 335 -12.19 -11.58 -13.71
N LEU A 336 -11.28 -11.81 -12.76
CA LEU A 336 -11.32 -11.13 -11.46
C LEU A 336 -11.13 -9.63 -11.60
N VAL A 337 -10.21 -9.19 -12.45
CA VAL A 337 -10.02 -7.76 -12.74
C VAL A 337 -11.23 -7.16 -13.46
N ALA A 338 -11.86 -7.88 -14.40
CA ALA A 338 -13.07 -7.41 -15.06
C ALA A 338 -14.24 -7.22 -14.08
N ARG A 339 -14.40 -8.12 -13.08
CA ARG A 339 -15.37 -7.92 -11.98
C ARG A 339 -15.06 -6.67 -11.18
N THR A 340 -13.78 -6.49 -10.85
CA THR A 340 -13.32 -5.29 -10.13
C THR A 340 -13.65 -4.03 -10.91
N ALA A 341 -13.39 -3.99 -12.21
CA ALA A 341 -13.66 -2.84 -13.08
C ALA A 341 -15.15 -2.51 -13.14
N ARG A 342 -16.02 -3.52 -13.39
CA ARG A 342 -17.47 -3.32 -13.39
C ARG A 342 -17.99 -2.79 -12.04
N ALA A 343 -17.46 -3.31 -10.93
CA ALA A 343 -17.81 -2.81 -9.60
C ALA A 343 -17.36 -1.36 -9.41
N THR A 344 -16.16 -1.04 -9.86
CA THR A 344 -15.59 0.31 -9.75
C THR A 344 -16.42 1.32 -10.53
N ASP A 345 -16.76 1.04 -11.78
CA ASP A 345 -17.55 1.94 -12.63
C ASP A 345 -18.93 2.22 -12.02
N ARG A 346 -19.62 1.15 -11.56
CA ARG A 346 -20.92 1.31 -10.90
C ARG A 346 -20.83 2.10 -9.59
N LEU A 347 -19.77 1.94 -8.81
CA LEU A 347 -19.55 2.71 -7.59
C LEU A 347 -19.23 4.17 -7.90
N VAL A 348 -18.43 4.46 -8.93
CA VAL A 348 -18.15 5.83 -9.38
C VAL A 348 -19.43 6.54 -9.77
N ASP A 349 -20.25 5.92 -10.62
CA ASP A 349 -21.54 6.48 -11.06
C ASP A 349 -22.48 6.72 -9.88
N GLY A 350 -22.62 5.72 -9.00
CA GLY A 350 -23.52 5.79 -7.87
C GLY A 350 -23.09 6.78 -6.78
N LEU A 351 -21.80 6.87 -6.48
CA LEU A 351 -21.25 7.80 -5.49
C LEU A 351 -21.27 9.24 -6.00
N SER A 352 -21.00 9.46 -7.30
CA SER A 352 -21.07 10.78 -7.94
C SER A 352 -22.49 11.36 -7.95
N GLY A 353 -23.52 10.52 -7.79
CA GLY A 353 -24.91 10.92 -7.65
C GLY A 353 -25.33 11.28 -6.22
N ILE A 354 -24.45 11.19 -5.23
CA ILE A 354 -24.76 11.54 -3.83
C ILE A 354 -24.47 13.02 -3.59
N GLU A 355 -25.52 13.82 -3.34
CA GLU A 355 -25.37 15.24 -3.05
C GLU A 355 -24.45 15.48 -1.85
N GLY A 356 -23.48 16.38 -2.00
CA GLY A 356 -22.50 16.76 -0.97
C GLY A 356 -21.24 15.93 -0.95
N LEU A 357 -21.14 14.87 -1.78
CA LEU A 357 -19.95 14.09 -2.03
C LEU A 357 -19.51 14.17 -3.48
N ARG A 358 -18.22 14.02 -3.71
CA ARG A 358 -17.61 13.94 -5.05
C ARG A 358 -16.53 12.86 -5.07
N VAL A 359 -16.54 12.04 -6.11
CA VAL A 359 -15.39 11.15 -6.40
C VAL A 359 -14.28 11.98 -7.00
N LEU A 360 -13.08 11.89 -6.44
CA LEU A 360 -11.91 12.59 -6.95
C LEU A 360 -11.52 12.05 -8.34
N ASP A 361 -11.00 12.95 -9.20
CA ASP A 361 -10.47 12.54 -10.51
C ASP A 361 -9.35 11.49 -10.35
N ARG A 362 -9.37 10.46 -11.17
CA ARG A 362 -8.50 9.30 -11.09
C ARG A 362 -8.20 8.73 -12.46
N ASP A 363 -7.18 7.88 -12.53
CA ASP A 363 -6.93 7.02 -13.69
C ASP A 363 -7.72 5.70 -13.60
N PRO A 364 -7.86 4.94 -14.69
CA PRO A 364 -8.46 3.62 -14.65
C PRO A 364 -7.78 2.72 -13.62
N GLY A 365 -8.54 2.10 -12.75
CA GLY A 365 -8.00 1.26 -11.67
C GLY A 365 -8.97 1.09 -10.51
N PRO A 366 -8.60 0.29 -9.51
CA PRO A 366 -9.51 -0.17 -8.47
C PRO A 366 -9.61 0.75 -7.24
N LEU A 367 -8.99 1.92 -7.27
CA LEU A 367 -8.94 2.82 -6.12
C LEU A 367 -9.83 4.04 -6.33
N LEU A 368 -10.61 4.39 -5.32
CA LEU A 368 -11.45 5.58 -5.29
C LEU A 368 -11.11 6.43 -4.08
N ALA A 369 -11.14 7.75 -4.26
CA ALA A 369 -11.14 8.72 -3.17
C ALA A 369 -12.42 9.56 -3.26
N VAL A 370 -13.17 9.59 -2.17
CA VAL A 370 -14.40 10.38 -2.03
C VAL A 370 -14.10 11.58 -1.13
N VAL A 371 -14.40 12.76 -1.62
CA VAL A 371 -14.19 14.04 -0.94
C VAL A 371 -15.51 14.78 -0.77
N ALA A 372 -15.52 15.83 0.05
CA ALA A 372 -16.64 16.73 0.11
C ALA A 372 -16.84 17.44 -1.24
N ASP A 373 -18.07 17.64 -1.66
CA ASP A 373 -18.41 18.52 -2.76
C ASP A 373 -18.58 19.95 -2.25
N GLU A 374 -17.51 20.75 -2.38
CA GLU A 374 -17.51 22.16 -1.93
C GLU A 374 -18.50 23.03 -2.72
N SER A 375 -18.97 22.59 -3.89
CA SER A 375 -19.96 23.31 -4.69
C SER A 375 -21.40 23.16 -4.17
N ALA A 376 -21.65 22.17 -3.31
CA ALA A 376 -22.99 21.91 -2.76
C ALA A 376 -23.45 22.95 -1.73
N GLY A 377 -22.54 23.78 -1.21
CA GLY A 377 -22.80 24.76 -0.13
C GLY A 377 -22.88 24.09 1.25
N ASP A 378 -22.63 24.90 2.30
CA ASP A 378 -22.42 24.41 3.69
C ASP A 378 -23.56 23.51 4.21
N GLY A 379 -24.81 23.85 3.93
CA GLY A 379 -25.96 23.07 4.41
C GLY A 379 -26.19 21.73 3.69
N ARG A 380 -25.41 21.44 2.64
CA ARG A 380 -25.54 20.22 1.82
C ARG A 380 -24.23 19.44 1.67
N ARG A 381 -23.13 20.03 2.10
CA ARG A 381 -21.81 19.40 2.10
C ARG A 381 -21.81 18.19 3.04
N VAL A 382 -21.07 17.14 2.66
CA VAL A 382 -20.86 15.94 3.46
C VAL A 382 -19.37 15.81 3.75
N HIS A 383 -18.98 15.88 5.03
CA HIS A 383 -17.59 15.69 5.41
C HIS A 383 -17.19 14.20 5.26
N PRO A 384 -16.12 13.85 4.50
CA PRO A 384 -15.81 12.46 4.16
C PRO A 384 -15.49 11.58 5.38
N HIS A 385 -14.93 12.13 6.46
CA HIS A 385 -14.65 11.35 7.67
C HIS A 385 -15.91 11.04 8.48
N LEU A 386 -16.84 11.99 8.60
CA LEU A 386 -18.14 11.74 9.22
C LEU A 386 -18.94 10.70 8.40
N TRP A 387 -18.87 10.79 7.08
CA TRP A 387 -19.44 9.80 6.18
C TRP A 387 -18.82 8.41 6.36
N ALA A 388 -17.49 8.31 6.49
CA ALA A 388 -16.80 7.06 6.72
C ALA A 388 -17.24 6.39 8.04
N ASP A 389 -17.35 7.18 9.12
CA ASP A 389 -17.83 6.69 10.42
C ASP A 389 -19.30 6.23 10.33
N ALA A 390 -20.15 6.98 9.62
CA ALA A 390 -21.54 6.59 9.40
C ALA A 390 -21.71 5.33 8.54
N CYS A 391 -20.83 5.12 7.54
CA CYS A 391 -20.74 3.87 6.78
C CYS A 391 -20.31 2.69 7.67
N ALA A 392 -19.30 2.89 8.52
CA ALA A 392 -18.78 1.86 9.41
C ALA A 392 -19.85 1.39 10.41
N ARG A 393 -20.64 2.32 11.00
CA ARG A 393 -21.79 1.97 11.85
C ARG A 393 -22.85 1.11 11.14
N ARG A 394 -22.89 1.17 9.81
CA ARG A 394 -23.78 0.35 8.95
C ARG A 394 -23.10 -0.90 8.38
N GLY A 395 -21.91 -1.23 8.88
CA GLY A 395 -21.17 -2.44 8.53
C GLY A 395 -20.39 -2.36 7.20
N ILE A 396 -20.18 -1.16 6.63
CA ILE A 396 -19.30 -0.94 5.49
C ILE A 396 -18.12 -0.05 5.92
N ALA A 397 -16.93 -0.63 6.00
CA ALA A 397 -15.73 0.08 6.41
C ALA A 397 -14.99 0.67 5.20
N VAL A 398 -14.78 1.99 5.19
CA VAL A 398 -13.95 2.72 4.25
C VAL A 398 -12.79 3.37 4.99
N GLN A 399 -11.69 3.68 4.28
CA GLN A 399 -10.47 4.23 4.89
C GLN A 399 -10.51 5.76 4.86
N ALA A 400 -10.74 6.39 6.01
CA ALA A 400 -10.59 7.84 6.12
C ALA A 400 -9.13 8.28 6.00
N GLN A 401 -8.87 9.34 5.25
CA GLN A 401 -7.55 9.91 4.99
C GLN A 401 -7.56 11.40 5.36
N PRO A 402 -6.64 11.85 6.24
CA PRO A 402 -6.57 13.23 6.65
C PRO A 402 -6.15 14.15 5.50
N ALA A 403 -6.53 15.42 5.62
CA ALA A 403 -6.04 16.47 4.74
C ALA A 403 -4.51 16.58 4.82
N TYR A 404 -3.88 16.95 3.71
CA TYR A 404 -2.43 17.14 3.66
C TYR A 404 -2.09 18.55 3.20
N ARG A 405 -1.43 19.31 4.09
CA ARG A 405 -1.02 20.69 3.82
C ARG A 405 0.28 20.71 3.01
N GLN A 406 0.30 21.48 1.94
CA GLN A 406 1.47 21.80 1.12
C GLN A 406 1.48 23.32 0.83
N LYS A 407 2.59 23.85 0.30
CA LYS A 407 2.73 25.30 0.08
C LYS A 407 1.74 25.82 -0.97
N ARG A 408 1.47 25.01 -2.01
CA ARG A 408 0.55 25.37 -3.10
C ARG A 408 -0.94 25.13 -2.79
N GLY A 409 -1.27 24.67 -1.59
CA GLY A 409 -2.65 24.40 -1.14
C GLY A 409 -2.75 23.13 -0.32
N THR A 410 -3.97 22.75 0.03
CA THR A 410 -4.25 21.56 0.85
C THR A 410 -4.94 20.50 0.02
N LEU A 411 -4.40 19.28 0.00
CA LEU A 411 -5.16 18.11 -0.42
C LEU A 411 -6.27 17.88 0.59
N SER A 412 -7.51 17.85 0.12
CA SER A 412 -8.68 17.68 0.99
C SER A 412 -8.68 16.35 1.71
N SER A 413 -9.28 16.32 2.89
CA SER A 413 -9.67 15.09 3.56
C SER A 413 -10.48 14.21 2.62
N SER A 414 -10.26 12.91 2.65
CA SER A 414 -10.97 11.98 1.78
C SER A 414 -11.33 10.67 2.49
N SER A 415 -12.20 9.90 1.88
CA SER A 415 -12.43 8.50 2.20
C SER A 415 -11.98 7.65 1.02
N HIS A 416 -11.05 6.74 1.27
CA HIS A 416 -10.49 5.84 0.28
C HIS A 416 -11.23 4.51 0.24
N LEU A 417 -11.48 4.01 -0.96
CA LEU A 417 -12.05 2.70 -1.22
C LEU A 417 -11.10 1.89 -2.12
N THR A 418 -10.79 0.67 -1.67
CA THR A 418 -10.09 -0.34 -2.46
C THR A 418 -11.13 -1.34 -2.97
N ILE A 419 -11.36 -1.35 -4.27
CA ILE A 419 -12.39 -2.18 -4.91
C ILE A 419 -11.78 -3.54 -5.31
N THR A 420 -12.48 -4.62 -4.99
CA THR A 420 -12.04 -5.99 -5.25
C THR A 420 -13.12 -6.79 -5.99
N PRO A 421 -12.82 -7.97 -6.53
CA PRO A 421 -13.81 -8.74 -7.29
C PRO A 421 -15.11 -9.05 -6.51
N VAL A 422 -14.99 -9.30 -5.20
CA VAL A 422 -16.17 -9.59 -4.36
C VAL A 422 -17.11 -8.39 -4.23
N THR A 423 -16.59 -7.18 -4.37
CA THR A 423 -17.37 -5.93 -4.30
C THR A 423 -18.49 -5.89 -5.35
N GLU A 424 -18.30 -6.53 -6.51
CA GLU A 424 -19.32 -6.57 -7.59
C GLU A 424 -20.69 -7.04 -7.10
N ARG A 425 -20.71 -7.99 -6.15
CA ARG A 425 -21.94 -8.54 -5.58
C ARG A 425 -22.61 -7.60 -4.57
N LEU A 426 -21.87 -6.63 -4.04
CA LEU A 426 -22.29 -5.75 -2.95
C LEU A 426 -22.53 -4.30 -3.39
N VAL A 427 -22.34 -3.96 -4.66
CA VAL A 427 -22.42 -2.57 -5.13
C VAL A 427 -23.72 -1.89 -4.70
N GLU A 428 -24.88 -2.54 -4.86
CA GLU A 428 -26.17 -1.95 -4.46
C GLU A 428 -26.29 -1.74 -2.95
N GLU A 429 -25.78 -2.68 -2.16
CA GLU A 429 -25.76 -2.54 -0.71
C GLU A 429 -24.83 -1.41 -0.28
N ILE A 430 -23.62 -1.34 -0.85
CA ILE A 430 -22.65 -0.28 -0.57
C ILE A 430 -23.24 1.09 -0.94
N LEU A 431 -23.85 1.22 -2.11
CA LEU A 431 -24.48 2.48 -2.54
C LEU A 431 -25.69 2.88 -1.69
N ARG A 432 -26.49 1.92 -1.23
CA ARG A 432 -27.56 2.18 -0.28
C ARG A 432 -27.01 2.72 1.03
N VAL A 433 -26.02 2.04 1.62
CA VAL A 433 -25.35 2.47 2.85
C VAL A 433 -24.68 3.84 2.68
N ALA A 434 -24.02 4.06 1.55
CA ALA A 434 -23.35 5.32 1.23
C ALA A 434 -24.33 6.51 1.21
N ARG A 435 -25.54 6.34 0.63
CA ARG A 435 -26.60 7.36 0.61
C ARG A 435 -27.16 7.61 2.01
N GLU A 436 -27.53 6.55 2.73
CA GLU A 436 -28.07 6.65 4.10
C GLU A 436 -27.06 7.33 5.04
N ALA A 437 -25.78 6.99 4.93
CA ALA A 437 -24.71 7.60 5.69
C ALA A 437 -24.53 9.09 5.33
N ALA A 438 -24.59 9.43 4.05
CA ALA A 438 -24.49 10.82 3.61
C ALA A 438 -25.71 11.65 4.10
N ASP A 439 -26.91 11.10 4.03
CA ASP A 439 -28.12 11.77 4.51
C ASP A 439 -28.08 12.05 6.01
N GLU A 440 -27.49 11.14 6.80
CA GLU A 440 -27.32 11.30 8.26
C GLU A 440 -26.39 12.46 8.62
N VAL A 441 -25.30 12.65 7.86
CA VAL A 441 -24.24 13.60 8.23
C VAL A 441 -24.23 14.86 7.35
N ARG A 442 -25.15 14.99 6.41
CA ARG A 442 -25.24 16.11 5.49
C ARG A 442 -25.43 17.43 6.23
N GLY A 443 -24.62 18.43 5.89
CA GLY A 443 -24.67 19.75 6.50
C GLY A 443 -24.25 19.80 7.97
N GLN A 444 -23.73 18.70 8.52
CA GLN A 444 -23.12 18.75 9.84
C GLN A 444 -21.82 19.57 9.81
N PRO A 445 -21.46 20.24 10.91
CA PRO A 445 -20.18 20.95 11.02
C PRO A 445 -19.01 19.97 10.90
N ASP A 446 -17.87 20.48 10.50
CA ASP A 446 -16.63 19.71 10.43
C ASP A 446 -16.33 19.07 11.78
N PRO A 447 -15.73 17.85 11.79
CA PRO A 447 -15.43 17.17 13.03
C PRO A 447 -14.43 17.98 13.86
N VAL A 448 -14.69 18.09 15.16
CA VAL A 448 -13.81 18.76 16.10
C VAL A 448 -12.89 17.76 16.79
N PRO A 449 -11.64 18.13 17.10
CA PRO A 449 -10.75 17.30 17.88
C PRO A 449 -11.36 16.87 19.21
N PRO A 450 -10.98 15.70 19.76
CA PRO A 450 -11.43 15.28 21.10
C PRO A 450 -11.07 16.33 22.17
N THR A 451 -11.92 16.44 23.18
CA THR A 451 -11.68 17.30 24.36
C THR A 451 -10.30 17.05 24.94
N GLY A 452 -9.46 17.82 25.27
CA GLY A 452 -8.07 17.59 25.72
C GLY A 452 -7.03 17.74 24.59
N PHE A 453 -7.34 17.36 23.35
CA PHE A 453 -6.51 17.76 22.21
C PHE A 453 -6.81 19.19 21.77
N GLY A 454 -8.04 19.67 21.92
CA GLY A 454 -8.43 21.03 21.58
C GLY A 454 -7.53 22.05 22.28
N ASP A 455 -7.32 21.95 23.57
CA ASP A 455 -6.49 22.86 24.37
C ASP A 455 -5.03 22.88 23.91
N VAL A 456 -4.47 21.70 23.57
CA VAL A 456 -3.10 21.57 23.04
C VAL A 456 -2.98 22.21 21.66
N LEU A 457 -3.97 22.02 20.79
CA LEU A 457 -4.00 22.60 19.44
C LEU A 457 -4.14 24.12 19.50
N ASP A 458 -5.00 24.63 20.36
CA ASP A 458 -5.19 26.08 20.57
C ASP A 458 -3.93 26.73 21.17
N ALA A 459 -3.24 26.03 22.09
CA ALA A 459 -1.96 26.49 22.61
C ALA A 459 -0.85 26.53 21.54
N LEU A 460 -0.83 25.56 20.62
CA LEU A 460 0.07 25.55 19.46
C LEU A 460 -0.25 26.69 18.48
N GLU A 461 -1.51 26.92 18.17
CA GLU A 461 -1.94 27.96 17.22
C GLU A 461 -1.72 29.38 17.78
N THR A 462 -1.91 29.57 19.07
CA THR A 462 -1.63 30.86 19.74
C THR A 462 -0.15 31.08 20.05
N GLY A 463 0.70 30.07 19.87
CA GLY A 463 2.14 30.14 20.20
C GLY A 463 2.43 30.04 21.71
N ALA A 464 1.42 29.72 22.53
CA ALA A 464 1.61 29.48 23.97
C ALA A 464 2.37 28.15 24.22
N LEU A 465 2.34 27.23 23.25
CA LEU A 465 3.11 25.99 23.20
C LEU A 465 3.80 25.90 21.85
N SER A 466 5.07 25.53 21.82
CA SER A 466 5.79 25.30 20.57
C SER A 466 5.80 23.81 20.18
N PRO A 467 5.92 23.47 18.88
CA PRO A 467 6.13 22.08 18.47
C PRO A 467 7.37 21.45 19.13
N ALA A 468 8.41 22.25 19.43
CA ALA A 468 9.62 21.79 20.09
C ALA A 468 9.34 21.35 21.55
N ASP A 469 8.48 22.07 22.26
CA ASP A 469 8.10 21.73 23.63
C ASP A 469 7.39 20.36 23.66
N LEU A 470 6.45 20.12 22.74
CA LEU A 470 5.76 18.82 22.62
C LEU A 470 6.71 17.68 22.21
N LEU A 471 7.71 17.96 21.38
CA LEU A 471 8.73 16.98 21.00
C LEU A 471 9.72 16.71 22.13
N ALA A 472 9.86 17.61 23.10
CA ALA A 472 10.72 17.45 24.26
C ALA A 472 10.03 16.80 25.48
N LEU A 473 8.70 16.61 25.46
CA LEU A 473 7.98 15.97 26.54
C LEU A 473 8.55 14.57 26.84
N PRO A 474 8.63 14.14 28.12
CA PRO A 474 8.90 12.74 28.47
C PRO A 474 7.88 11.79 27.84
N GLU A 475 8.27 10.55 27.56
CA GLU A 475 7.37 9.56 26.95
C GLU A 475 6.14 9.29 27.83
N ASP A 476 6.30 9.26 29.16
CA ASP A 476 5.19 9.06 30.12
C ASP A 476 4.14 10.18 30.02
N GLU A 477 4.55 11.43 29.79
CA GLU A 477 3.63 12.56 29.62
C GLU A 477 2.90 12.48 28.27
N VAL A 478 3.59 12.06 27.21
CA VAL A 478 2.97 11.80 25.92
C VAL A 478 1.97 10.66 26.01
N HIS A 479 2.33 9.59 26.72
CA HIS A 479 1.44 8.46 26.96
C HIS A 479 0.20 8.87 27.77
N ALA A 480 0.36 9.68 28.81
CA ALA A 480 -0.75 10.22 29.59
C ALA A 480 -1.68 11.11 28.75
N LEU A 481 -1.12 11.95 27.87
CA LEU A 481 -1.88 12.79 26.95
C LEU A 481 -2.73 11.94 26.00
N VAL A 482 -2.15 10.88 25.43
CA VAL A 482 -2.86 9.94 24.54
C VAL A 482 -3.86 9.09 25.32
N GLY A 483 -3.50 8.61 26.52
CA GLY A 483 -4.38 7.86 27.43
C GLY A 483 -5.60 8.66 27.86
N GLY A 484 -5.43 9.96 28.13
CA GLY A 484 -6.54 10.88 28.41
C GLY A 484 -7.54 11.02 27.26
N VAL A 485 -7.06 10.92 26.00
CA VAL A 485 -7.90 10.95 24.80
C VAL A 485 -8.61 9.62 24.59
N LEU A 486 -7.92 8.50 24.82
CA LEU A 486 -8.53 7.16 24.77
C LEU A 486 -9.62 6.99 25.84
N SER A 487 -9.39 7.51 27.06
CA SER A 487 -10.35 7.43 28.16
C SER A 487 -11.49 8.44 28.05
N ALA A 488 -11.29 9.59 27.40
CA ALA A 488 -12.37 10.55 27.15
C ALA A 488 -13.36 10.07 26.08
N GLY A 489 -12.95 9.13 25.21
CA GLY A 489 -13.83 8.34 24.35
C GLY A 489 -14.44 7.10 25.04
N GLU A 490 -13.99 6.79 26.27
CA GLU A 490 -14.43 5.65 27.06
C GLU A 490 -15.22 6.10 28.29
N GLY A 491 -16.50 6.36 28.10
CA GLY A 491 -17.46 6.27 29.21
C GLY A 491 -17.79 4.82 29.56
N GLY A 492 -16.77 3.93 29.70
CA GLY A 492 -17.01 2.52 30.02
C GLY A 492 -15.82 1.63 29.69
N GLY A 493 -15.51 0.68 30.56
CA GLY A 493 -14.32 -0.16 30.57
C GLY A 493 -14.02 -0.91 29.26
N LYS A 494 -12.86 -1.57 29.19
CA LYS A 494 -12.25 -2.30 28.05
C LYS A 494 -13.15 -3.25 27.22
N ALA A 495 -14.41 -3.40 27.59
CA ALA A 495 -15.40 -4.28 26.96
C ALA A 495 -16.52 -3.55 26.20
N ASP A 496 -16.60 -2.22 26.31
CA ASP A 496 -17.69 -1.44 25.70
C ASP A 496 -17.09 -0.27 24.91
N ARG A 497 -16.45 -0.58 23.76
CA ARG A 497 -16.33 0.41 22.68
C ARG A 497 -17.75 0.60 22.16
N GLY A 498 -18.47 1.53 22.78
CA GLY A 498 -19.75 1.96 22.25
C GLY A 498 -19.56 2.30 20.78
N ASP A 499 -20.47 1.83 19.93
CA ASP A 499 -20.50 1.98 18.47
C ASP A 499 -20.45 3.45 17.97
N ASP A 500 -20.29 4.44 18.86
CA ASP A 500 -20.43 5.87 18.56
C ASP A 500 -19.10 6.67 18.44
N ALA A 501 -17.97 6.14 18.89
CA ALA A 501 -16.69 6.87 18.80
C ALA A 501 -16.00 6.60 17.46
N GLY A 502 -16.36 7.35 16.43
CA GLY A 502 -15.74 7.29 15.10
C GLY A 502 -14.31 7.84 15.06
N MET A 503 -13.65 7.66 13.93
CA MET A 503 -12.28 8.17 13.68
C MET A 503 -12.22 9.65 13.31
N ALA A 504 -13.34 10.26 12.92
CA ALA A 504 -13.37 11.65 12.43
C ALA A 504 -12.78 12.67 13.42
N PRO A 505 -13.08 12.64 14.73
CA PRO A 505 -12.48 13.56 15.70
C PRO A 505 -10.95 13.41 15.84
N LEU A 506 -10.45 12.17 15.82
CA LEU A 506 -9.00 11.92 15.89
C LEU A 506 -8.28 12.43 14.65
N LEU A 507 -8.84 12.23 13.48
CA LEU A 507 -8.28 12.73 12.22
C LEU A 507 -8.31 14.25 12.16
N ALA A 508 -9.37 14.89 12.68
CA ALA A 508 -9.43 16.34 12.81
C ALA A 508 -8.29 16.90 13.70
N ALA A 509 -7.89 16.17 14.75
CA ALA A 509 -6.71 16.52 15.55
C ALA A 509 -5.41 16.36 14.73
N ILE A 510 -5.24 15.22 14.04
CA ILE A 510 -4.05 14.92 13.24
C ILE A 510 -3.83 15.99 12.15
N GLU A 511 -4.88 16.47 11.50
CA GLU A 511 -4.82 17.48 10.44
C GLU A 511 -4.31 18.85 10.90
N ARG A 512 -4.51 19.18 12.19
CA ARG A 512 -4.05 20.43 12.79
C ARG A 512 -2.64 20.34 13.39
N LEU A 513 -2.13 19.12 13.65
CA LEU A 513 -0.83 18.91 14.28
C LEU A 513 0.34 19.11 13.31
N PRO A 514 1.46 19.69 13.75
CA PRO A 514 2.72 19.61 13.02
C PRO A 514 3.14 18.15 12.83
N ALA A 515 3.63 17.78 11.63
CA ALA A 515 3.89 16.39 11.23
C ALA A 515 4.75 15.59 12.23
N GLY A 516 5.80 16.22 12.81
CA GLY A 516 6.65 15.56 13.80
C GLY A 516 5.91 15.25 15.11
N VAL A 517 5.06 16.16 15.57
CA VAL A 517 4.23 15.97 16.76
C VAL A 517 3.17 14.89 16.51
N GLY A 518 2.47 14.98 15.37
CA GLY A 518 1.49 13.96 14.97
C GLY A 518 2.11 12.55 14.91
N ALA A 519 3.29 12.40 14.32
CA ALA A 519 4.00 11.12 14.26
C ALA A 519 4.34 10.56 15.65
N ARG A 520 4.71 11.43 16.60
CA ARG A 520 5.00 11.03 17.98
C ARG A 520 3.75 10.55 18.72
N LEU A 521 2.65 11.29 18.59
CA LEU A 521 1.37 10.94 19.22
C LEU A 521 0.78 9.64 18.64
N VAL A 522 0.82 9.45 17.31
CA VAL A 522 0.38 8.20 16.68
C VAL A 522 1.22 7.00 17.14
N ARG A 523 2.52 7.19 17.36
CA ARG A 523 3.38 6.13 17.92
C ARG A 523 2.97 5.78 19.34
N ALA A 524 2.77 6.78 20.21
CA ALA A 524 2.33 6.56 21.59
C ALA A 524 0.93 5.92 21.65
N TYR A 525 0.02 6.33 20.76
CA TYR A 525 -1.30 5.71 20.63
C TYR A 525 -1.19 4.22 20.32
N LEU A 526 -0.38 3.84 19.33
CA LEU A 526 -0.24 2.44 18.96
C LEU A 526 0.44 1.63 20.08
N ALA A 527 1.44 2.21 20.76
CA ALA A 527 2.08 1.59 21.90
C ALA A 527 1.05 1.29 23.00
N ALA A 528 0.21 2.26 23.36
CA ALA A 528 -0.84 2.08 24.36
C ALA A 528 -1.90 1.03 23.99
N VAL A 529 -2.15 0.82 22.70
CA VAL A 529 -3.05 -0.25 22.22
C VAL A 529 -2.40 -1.63 22.34
N MET A 530 -1.08 -1.71 22.21
CA MET A 530 -0.32 -2.98 22.19
C MET A 530 0.12 -3.44 23.59
N GLU A 531 0.27 -2.52 24.55
CA GLU A 531 0.61 -2.75 25.96
C GLU A 531 -0.63 -3.06 26.80
#